data_1a4e003eceefcd425ec239e5a8b17645
#
_entry.id   1a4e003eceefcd425ec239e5a8b17645
#
_cell.length_a   1.000
_cell.length_b   1.000
_cell.length_c   1.000
_cell.angle_alpha   90.00
_cell.angle_beta   90.00
_cell.angle_gamma   90.00
#
_symmetry.space_group_name_H-M   'P 1'
#
loop_
_entity.id
_entity.type
_entity.pdbx_description
1 polymer ?
#
loop_
_entity_poly.entity_id
_entity_poly.type
_entity_poly.pdbx_seq_one_letter_code
_entity_poly.pdbx_strand_id
1 'polypeptide(L)'
;EQDILGANNQLADMNRRFFTNQHILALNLVSSPGSGKTTLLTTTLNALKNDYPCYVIEGDQQTENDADRIRQTGVPAIQVNTGKGCHLDAQMIGNALVKLQPQENSLMFIENVGNLVCPSEFDLGEHAKVVILSVTEGEDKPLKYPHMFAASKLMILNKVDLLPYLNFDVEKCIAYAKQ
;
A
#
# COMPACT_ATOMS: atom_id res chain seq x y z
N GLU A 1 7.15 -18.75 -13.43
CA GLU A 1 6.53 -18.07 -12.23
C GLU A 1 7.39 -18.25 -10.98
N GLN A 2 7.76 -19.49 -10.58
CA GLN A 2 8.60 -19.72 -9.40
C GLN A 2 9.94 -18.98 -9.41
N ASP A 3 10.60 -18.85 -10.56
CA ASP A 3 11.86 -18.11 -10.70
C ASP A 3 11.68 -16.59 -10.51
N ILE A 4 10.57 -16.03 -10.95
CA ILE A 4 10.29 -14.59 -10.84
C ILE A 4 10.03 -14.22 -9.37
N LEU A 5 9.20 -15.00 -8.68
CA LEU A 5 8.90 -14.78 -7.26
C LEU A 5 10.15 -15.01 -6.39
N GLY A 6 10.97 -16.03 -6.72
CA GLY A 6 12.22 -16.28 -6.02
C GLY A 6 13.21 -15.11 -6.12
N ALA A 7 13.38 -14.54 -7.31
CA ALA A 7 14.21 -13.37 -7.53
C ALA A 7 13.65 -12.13 -6.80
N ASN A 8 12.33 -11.92 -6.86
CA ASN A 8 11.67 -10.83 -6.13
C ASN A 8 11.91 -10.95 -4.62
N ASN A 9 11.77 -12.14 -4.05
CA ASN A 9 11.91 -12.37 -2.60
C ASN A 9 13.34 -12.06 -2.11
N GLN A 10 14.37 -12.36 -2.90
CA GLN A 10 15.75 -11.98 -2.57
C GLN A 10 15.90 -10.45 -2.49
N LEU A 11 15.32 -9.72 -3.43
CA LEU A 11 15.34 -8.25 -3.43
C LEU A 11 14.48 -7.67 -2.30
N ALA A 12 13.34 -8.30 -2.01
CA ALA A 12 12.49 -7.93 -0.87
C ALA A 12 13.25 -8.08 0.46
N ASP A 13 14.03 -9.14 0.62
CA ASP A 13 14.88 -9.32 1.82
C ASP A 13 15.96 -8.23 1.94
N MET A 14 16.52 -7.76 0.83
CA MET A 14 17.47 -6.64 0.85
C MET A 14 16.76 -5.35 1.29
N ASN A 15 15.58 -5.05 0.73
CA ASN A 15 14.77 -3.90 1.14
C ASN A 15 14.38 -3.98 2.62
N ARG A 16 13.99 -5.15 3.11
CA ARG A 16 13.63 -5.39 4.51
C ARG A 16 14.79 -5.13 5.45
N ARG A 17 15.99 -5.61 5.10
CA ARG A 17 17.21 -5.32 5.86
C ARG A 17 17.53 -3.83 5.89
N PHE A 18 17.36 -3.13 4.77
CA PHE A 18 17.51 -1.68 4.72
C PHE A 18 16.53 -0.99 5.67
N PHE A 19 15.23 -1.28 5.59
CA PHE A 19 14.23 -0.70 6.48
C PHE A 19 14.52 -0.99 7.96
N THR A 20 14.90 -2.23 8.28
CA THR A 20 15.22 -2.62 9.66
C THR A 20 16.44 -1.89 10.18
N ASN A 21 17.53 -1.82 9.41
CA ASN A 21 18.79 -1.18 9.82
C ASN A 21 18.63 0.34 9.98
N GLN A 22 17.76 0.95 9.21
CA GLN A 22 17.47 2.40 9.27
C GLN A 22 16.29 2.72 10.21
N HIS A 23 15.74 1.73 10.92
CA HIS A 23 14.56 1.91 11.80
C HIS A 23 13.38 2.56 11.07
N ILE A 24 13.16 2.22 9.81
CA ILE A 24 12.07 2.72 8.98
C ILE A 24 10.89 1.76 9.07
N LEU A 25 9.72 2.26 9.49
CA LEU A 25 8.47 1.49 9.40
C LEU A 25 7.90 1.62 7.99
N ALA A 26 8.00 0.56 7.20
CA ALA A 26 7.48 0.51 5.83
C ALA A 26 6.11 -0.18 5.78
N LEU A 27 5.10 0.51 5.26
CA LEU A 27 3.74 0.02 5.09
C LEU A 27 3.35 0.01 3.62
N ASN A 28 2.89 -1.13 3.12
CA ASN A 28 2.41 -1.31 1.75
C ASN A 28 0.89 -1.20 1.72
N LEU A 29 0.37 -0.12 1.15
CA LEU A 29 -1.05 0.17 1.03
C LEU A 29 -1.60 -0.46 -0.25
N VAL A 30 -2.51 -1.41 -0.10
CA VAL A 30 -3.12 -2.16 -1.20
C VAL A 30 -4.64 -1.99 -1.18
N SER A 31 -5.26 -1.93 -2.34
CA SER A 31 -6.71 -1.75 -2.45
C SER A 31 -7.23 -2.03 -3.86
N SER A 32 -8.54 -2.12 -4.01
CA SER A 32 -9.18 -1.94 -5.32
C SER A 32 -9.04 -0.48 -5.81
N PRO A 33 -9.13 -0.23 -7.11
CA PRO A 33 -9.26 1.13 -7.64
C PRO A 33 -10.46 1.85 -7.03
N GLY A 34 -10.30 3.13 -6.73
CA GLY A 34 -11.40 3.96 -6.22
C GLY A 34 -11.79 3.74 -4.74
N SER A 35 -11.06 2.91 -3.99
CA SER A 35 -11.31 2.67 -2.55
C SER A 35 -10.98 3.88 -1.65
N GLY A 36 -10.30 4.91 -2.17
CA GLY A 36 -9.90 6.11 -1.44
C GLY A 36 -8.52 6.03 -0.80
N LYS A 37 -7.66 5.14 -1.30
CA LYS A 37 -6.29 4.90 -0.80
C LYS A 37 -5.46 6.19 -0.74
N THR A 38 -5.36 6.95 -1.84
CA THR A 38 -4.61 8.21 -1.91
C THR A 38 -5.18 9.28 -0.98
N THR A 39 -6.51 9.37 -0.85
CA THR A 39 -7.16 10.31 0.08
C THR A 39 -6.83 9.98 1.53
N LEU A 40 -6.90 8.70 1.91
CA LEU A 40 -6.51 8.23 3.24
C LEU A 40 -5.03 8.52 3.50
N LEU A 41 -4.15 8.22 2.54
CA LEU A 41 -2.72 8.47 2.65
C LEU A 41 -2.41 9.95 2.85
N THR A 42 -2.95 10.84 2.01
CA THR A 42 -2.71 12.29 2.13
C THR A 42 -3.19 12.87 3.46
N THR A 43 -4.32 12.40 3.97
CA THR A 43 -4.84 12.77 5.29
C THR A 43 -3.89 12.29 6.40
N THR A 44 -3.43 11.05 6.31
CA THR A 44 -2.46 10.46 7.26
C THR A 44 -1.14 11.22 7.26
N LEU A 45 -0.59 11.54 6.07
CA LEU A 45 0.65 12.30 5.94
C LEU A 45 0.53 13.69 6.58
N ASN A 46 -0.58 14.40 6.35
CA ASN A 46 -0.80 15.71 6.94
C ASN A 46 -0.90 15.65 8.47
N ALA A 47 -1.39 14.56 9.03
CA ALA A 47 -1.46 14.35 10.48
C ALA A 47 -0.09 13.99 11.09
N LEU A 48 0.77 13.27 10.38
CA LEU A 48 1.99 12.69 10.96
C LEU A 48 3.29 13.44 10.60
N LYS A 49 3.33 14.18 9.49
CA LYS A 49 4.56 14.77 8.93
C LYS A 49 5.30 15.76 9.84
N ASN A 50 4.63 16.33 10.83
CA ASN A 50 5.25 17.25 11.78
C ASN A 50 5.91 16.50 12.95
N ASP A 51 5.48 15.29 13.25
CA ASP A 51 5.96 14.48 14.36
C ASP A 51 6.98 13.43 13.90
N TYR A 52 6.84 12.95 12.66
CA TYR A 52 7.70 11.91 12.08
C TYR A 52 8.13 12.28 10.67
N PRO A 53 9.40 12.03 10.31
CA PRO A 53 9.82 12.08 8.90
C PRO A 53 9.03 11.05 8.10
N CYS A 54 8.32 11.48 7.06
CA CYS A 54 7.51 10.62 6.21
C CYS A 54 8.04 10.64 4.78
N TYR A 55 7.94 9.50 4.10
CA TYR A 55 8.32 9.31 2.71
C TYR A 55 7.29 8.46 2.00
N VAL A 56 7.12 8.68 0.69
CA VAL A 56 6.17 7.92 -0.12
C VAL A 56 6.82 7.39 -1.38
N ILE A 57 6.55 6.12 -1.67
CA ILE A 57 6.75 5.50 -2.98
C ILE A 57 5.37 5.22 -3.54
N GLU A 58 5.00 5.85 -4.65
CA GLU A 58 3.71 5.71 -5.29
C GLU A 58 3.85 4.94 -6.60
N GLY A 59 3.11 3.84 -6.74
CA GLY A 59 3.03 3.04 -7.96
C GLY A 59 1.78 3.34 -8.75
N ASP A 60 1.94 3.84 -9.97
CA ASP A 60 0.82 4.05 -10.89
C ASP A 60 1.16 3.57 -12.31
N GLN A 61 0.12 3.27 -13.07
CA GLN A 61 0.27 2.83 -14.45
C GLN A 61 0.42 3.99 -15.43
N GLN A 62 -0.27 5.12 -15.26
CA GLN A 62 -0.37 6.15 -16.30
C GLN A 62 -0.61 7.60 -15.84
N THR A 63 -0.95 7.90 -14.59
CA THR A 63 -1.36 9.26 -14.21
C THR A 63 -0.46 9.87 -13.14
N GLU A 64 -0.20 11.18 -13.24
CA GLU A 64 0.55 11.93 -12.23
C GLU A 64 -0.35 12.52 -11.13
N ASN A 65 -1.67 12.40 -11.26
CA ASN A 65 -2.63 13.08 -10.39
C ASN A 65 -2.52 12.68 -8.91
N ASP A 66 -2.32 11.39 -8.62
CA ASP A 66 -2.19 10.90 -7.25
C ASP A 66 -0.83 11.28 -6.66
N ALA A 67 0.25 11.21 -7.47
CA ALA A 67 1.56 11.69 -7.08
C ALA A 67 1.56 13.20 -6.76
N ASP A 68 0.84 14.00 -7.54
CA ASP A 68 0.73 15.44 -7.29
C ASP A 68 -0.03 15.74 -6.00
N ARG A 69 -1.10 15.01 -5.71
CA ARG A 69 -1.82 15.12 -4.42
C ARG A 69 -0.92 14.79 -3.23
N ILE A 70 -0.07 13.79 -3.36
CA ILE A 70 0.91 13.43 -2.32
C ILE A 70 1.96 14.52 -2.18
N ARG A 71 2.52 15.02 -3.29
CA ARG A 71 3.52 16.11 -3.29
C ARG A 71 2.99 17.38 -2.66
N GLN A 72 1.70 17.70 -2.82
CA GLN A 72 1.05 18.86 -2.18
C GLN A 72 1.06 18.77 -0.65
N THR A 73 1.25 17.60 -0.05
CA THR A 73 1.45 17.48 1.40
C THR A 73 2.79 18.01 1.87
N GLY A 74 3.75 18.22 0.96
CA GLY A 74 5.13 18.59 1.25
C GLY A 74 6.02 17.42 1.67
N VAL A 75 5.50 16.19 1.68
CA VAL A 75 6.24 14.97 2.00
C VAL A 75 7.05 14.53 0.76
N PRO A 76 8.35 14.17 0.91
CA PRO A 76 9.13 13.62 -0.20
C PRO A 76 8.47 12.37 -0.77
N ALA A 77 8.22 12.37 -2.07
CA ALA A 77 7.54 11.28 -2.77
C ALA A 77 8.20 10.99 -4.12
N ILE A 78 8.29 9.70 -4.45
CA ILE A 78 8.72 9.22 -5.77
C ILE A 78 7.59 8.43 -6.39
N GLN A 79 7.25 8.79 -7.62
CA GLN A 79 6.37 7.99 -8.47
C GLN A 79 7.19 6.94 -9.22
N VAL A 80 6.70 5.72 -9.19
CA VAL A 80 7.20 4.58 -9.94
C VAL A 80 6.16 4.22 -11.00
N ASN A 81 6.51 4.46 -12.26
CA ASN A 81 5.65 4.05 -13.37
C ASN A 81 5.82 2.55 -13.61
N THR A 82 4.76 1.79 -13.38
CA THR A 82 4.75 0.34 -13.59
C THR A 82 4.50 -0.05 -15.05
N GLY A 83 4.24 0.92 -15.92
CA GLY A 83 3.92 0.70 -17.33
C GLY A 83 2.65 -0.13 -17.49
N LYS A 84 2.79 -1.35 -18.02
CA LYS A 84 1.69 -2.33 -18.12
C LYS A 84 1.57 -3.22 -16.89
N GLY A 85 2.45 -3.07 -15.90
CA GLY A 85 2.44 -3.86 -14.67
C GLY A 85 1.27 -3.46 -13.77
N CYS A 86 0.65 -4.45 -13.14
CA CYS A 86 -0.49 -4.27 -12.24
C CYS A 86 -0.09 -4.23 -10.75
N HIS A 87 1.21 -4.13 -10.46
CA HIS A 87 1.79 -4.10 -9.10
C HIS A 87 3.18 -3.51 -9.11
N LEU A 88 3.65 -3.09 -7.94
CA LEU A 88 5.06 -2.83 -7.65
C LEU A 88 5.78 -4.14 -7.32
N ASP A 89 7.05 -4.23 -7.66
CA ASP A 89 7.97 -5.30 -7.27
C ASP A 89 9.11 -4.79 -6.38
N ALA A 90 9.87 -5.70 -5.78
CA ALA A 90 10.94 -5.36 -4.85
C ALA A 90 12.11 -4.62 -5.53
N GLN A 91 12.37 -4.85 -6.81
CA GLN A 91 13.38 -4.11 -7.58
C GLN A 91 12.99 -2.64 -7.75
N MET A 92 11.72 -2.39 -8.07
CA MET A 92 11.18 -1.03 -8.20
C MET A 92 11.32 -0.26 -6.88
N ILE A 93 11.03 -0.91 -5.75
CA ILE A 93 11.21 -0.32 -4.42
C ILE A 93 12.68 -0.03 -4.14
N GLY A 94 13.60 -0.98 -4.38
CA GLY A 94 15.03 -0.75 -4.20
C GLY A 94 15.55 0.44 -5.00
N ASN A 95 15.13 0.54 -6.27
CA ASN A 95 15.50 1.68 -7.14
C ASN A 95 14.93 3.03 -6.62
N ALA A 96 13.71 3.02 -6.07
CA ALA A 96 13.10 4.20 -5.49
C ALA A 96 13.82 4.63 -4.20
N LEU A 97 14.22 3.69 -3.34
CA LEU A 97 14.96 3.96 -2.10
C LEU A 97 16.30 4.63 -2.36
N VAL A 98 17.04 4.20 -3.41
CA VAL A 98 18.31 4.84 -3.82
C VAL A 98 18.11 6.32 -4.18
N LYS A 99 16.99 6.66 -4.80
CA LYS A 99 16.70 8.05 -5.20
C LYS A 99 16.13 8.89 -4.05
N LEU A 100 15.29 8.29 -3.24
CA LEU A 100 14.55 8.96 -2.16
C LEU A 100 15.42 9.22 -0.93
N GLN A 101 16.39 8.34 -0.67
CA GLN A 101 17.34 8.42 0.45
C GLN A 101 16.63 8.75 1.79
N PRO A 102 15.67 7.93 2.22
CA PRO A 102 14.93 8.21 3.45
C PRO A 102 15.89 8.20 4.65
N GLN A 103 15.67 9.13 5.57
CA GLN A 103 16.45 9.19 6.81
C GLN A 103 16.02 8.12 7.81
N GLU A 104 16.90 7.84 8.77
CA GLU A 104 16.61 6.93 9.88
C GLU A 104 15.39 7.36 10.70
N ASN A 105 14.75 6.40 11.36
CA ASN A 105 13.60 6.61 12.25
C ASN A 105 12.42 7.30 11.55
N SER A 106 12.13 6.88 10.31
CA SER A 106 11.07 7.47 9.48
C SER A 106 9.94 6.49 9.18
N LEU A 107 8.86 7.03 8.62
CA LEU A 107 7.74 6.28 8.09
C LEU A 107 7.82 6.24 6.57
N MET A 108 7.75 5.04 6.00
CA MET A 108 7.67 4.81 4.56
C MET A 108 6.30 4.28 4.19
N PHE A 109 5.58 5.01 3.37
CA PHE A 109 4.33 4.55 2.79
C PHE A 109 4.57 4.14 1.33
N ILE A 110 4.24 2.91 1.00
CA ILE A 110 4.26 2.40 -0.37
C ILE A 110 2.80 2.35 -0.82
N GLU A 111 2.40 3.25 -1.69
CA GLU A 111 1.08 3.21 -2.31
C GLU A 111 1.14 2.32 -3.55
N ASN A 112 0.59 1.11 -3.45
CA ASN A 112 0.58 0.15 -4.55
C ASN A 112 -0.50 0.48 -5.60
N VAL A 113 -0.35 -0.05 -6.79
CA VAL A 113 -1.38 0.02 -7.84
C VAL A 113 -2.71 -0.52 -7.32
N GLY A 114 -3.82 0.06 -7.76
CA GLY A 114 -5.17 -0.38 -7.40
C GLY A 114 -5.47 -1.78 -7.97
N ASN A 115 -5.12 -2.82 -7.21
CA ASN A 115 -5.30 -4.22 -7.57
C ASN A 115 -5.25 -5.10 -6.30
N LEU A 116 -6.14 -6.09 -6.20
CA LEU A 116 -6.18 -7.03 -5.07
C LEU A 116 -5.66 -8.43 -5.39
N VAL A 117 -5.19 -8.67 -6.62
CA VAL A 117 -4.68 -9.97 -7.06
C VAL A 117 -3.16 -9.98 -7.06
N CYS A 118 -2.54 -9.31 -8.03
CA CYS A 118 -1.09 -9.36 -8.22
C CYS A 118 -0.28 -8.93 -6.98
N PRO A 119 -0.60 -7.82 -6.29
CA PRO A 119 0.20 -7.38 -5.14
C PRO A 119 0.16 -8.34 -3.94
N SER A 120 -0.75 -9.33 -3.92
CA SER A 120 -0.82 -10.30 -2.82
C SER A 120 0.40 -11.21 -2.76
N GLU A 121 0.98 -11.54 -3.91
CA GLU A 121 2.09 -12.49 -4.05
C GLU A 121 3.47 -11.81 -3.99
N PHE A 122 3.53 -10.49 -4.26
CA PHE A 122 4.79 -9.76 -4.30
C PHE A 122 5.11 -9.12 -2.95
N ASP A 123 6.13 -9.67 -2.30
CA ASP A 123 6.78 -9.06 -1.13
C ASP A 123 7.67 -7.91 -1.61
N LEU A 124 7.56 -6.75 -0.99
CA LEU A 124 8.36 -5.56 -1.29
C LEU A 124 9.45 -5.31 -0.24
N GLY A 125 9.49 -6.11 0.83
CA GLY A 125 10.31 -5.91 2.01
C GLY A 125 9.62 -5.07 3.09
N GLU A 126 8.35 -4.76 2.93
CA GLU A 126 7.54 -4.00 3.88
C GLU A 126 7.34 -4.72 5.22
N HIS A 127 7.09 -3.97 6.30
CA HIS A 127 6.73 -4.52 7.61
C HIS A 127 5.31 -5.07 7.62
N ALA A 128 4.42 -4.46 6.87
CA ALA A 128 3.03 -4.91 6.75
C ALA A 128 2.40 -4.46 5.43
N LYS A 129 1.60 -5.35 4.83
CA LYS A 129 0.54 -4.97 3.90
C LYS A 129 -0.66 -4.48 4.70
N VAL A 130 -1.22 -3.36 4.26
CA VAL A 130 -2.44 -2.75 4.80
C VAL A 130 -3.47 -2.74 3.68
N VAL A 131 -4.49 -3.58 3.78
CA VAL A 131 -5.55 -3.61 2.78
C VAL A 131 -6.63 -2.58 3.12
N ILE A 132 -6.95 -1.72 2.15
CA ILE A 132 -7.98 -0.69 2.28
C ILE A 132 -9.20 -1.15 1.48
N LEU A 133 -10.30 -1.37 2.17
CA LEU A 133 -11.58 -1.79 1.62
C LEU A 133 -12.60 -0.67 1.81
N SER A 134 -13.22 -0.21 0.73
CA SER A 134 -14.32 0.74 0.82
C SER A 134 -15.65 0.01 1.07
N VAL A 135 -16.51 0.57 1.91
CA VAL A 135 -17.87 0.04 2.14
C VAL A 135 -18.72 0.00 0.86
N THR A 136 -18.30 0.69 -0.20
CA THR A 136 -18.98 0.65 -1.51
C THR A 136 -18.67 -0.59 -2.34
N GLU A 137 -17.75 -1.44 -1.89
CA GLU A 137 -17.27 -2.60 -2.66
C GLU A 137 -17.97 -3.92 -2.31
N GLY A 138 -18.78 -3.93 -1.25
CA GLY A 138 -19.48 -5.12 -0.74
C GLY A 138 -18.70 -5.85 0.36
N GLU A 139 -19.44 -6.37 1.36
CA GLU A 139 -18.88 -7.08 2.51
C GLU A 139 -18.23 -8.42 2.17
N ASP A 140 -18.52 -8.98 0.98
CA ASP A 140 -17.99 -10.26 0.50
C ASP A 140 -16.63 -10.14 -0.20
N LYS A 141 -16.06 -8.94 -0.29
CA LYS A 141 -14.76 -8.69 -0.93
C LYS A 141 -13.65 -9.58 -0.36
N PRO A 142 -13.54 -9.81 0.96
CA PRO A 142 -12.52 -10.71 1.50
C PRO A 142 -12.63 -12.15 0.98
N LEU A 143 -13.83 -12.65 0.75
CA LEU A 143 -14.04 -13.98 0.19
C LEU A 143 -13.66 -14.09 -1.29
N LYS A 144 -13.76 -12.98 -2.02
CA LYS A 144 -13.38 -12.91 -3.45
C LYS A 144 -11.86 -12.80 -3.65
N TYR A 145 -11.15 -12.22 -2.69
CA TYR A 145 -9.71 -11.98 -2.76
C TYR A 145 -8.98 -12.51 -1.52
N PRO A 146 -9.15 -13.78 -1.15
CA PRO A 146 -8.68 -14.32 0.13
C PRO A 146 -7.16 -14.19 0.27
N HIS A 147 -6.39 -14.34 -0.80
CA HIS A 147 -4.93 -14.22 -0.75
C HIS A 147 -4.46 -12.83 -0.31
N MET A 148 -5.14 -11.76 -0.77
CA MET A 148 -4.78 -10.40 -0.37
C MET A 148 -5.07 -10.16 1.11
N PHE A 149 -6.22 -10.61 1.61
CA PHE A 149 -6.58 -10.43 3.01
C PHE A 149 -5.70 -11.28 3.93
N ALA A 150 -5.38 -12.51 3.53
CA ALA A 150 -4.43 -13.36 4.27
C ALA A 150 -3.00 -12.80 4.30
N ALA A 151 -2.55 -12.13 3.22
CA ALA A 151 -1.24 -11.50 3.16
C ALA A 151 -1.17 -10.19 3.94
N SER A 152 -2.30 -9.58 4.29
CA SER A 152 -2.37 -8.28 4.96
C SER A 152 -2.43 -8.42 6.48
N LYS A 153 -1.68 -7.59 7.20
CA LYS A 153 -1.71 -7.57 8.68
C LYS A 153 -2.80 -6.67 9.24
N LEU A 154 -3.31 -5.75 8.43
CA LEU A 154 -4.34 -4.79 8.82
C LEU A 154 -5.31 -4.58 7.68
N MET A 155 -6.60 -4.57 7.98
CA MET A 155 -7.66 -4.10 7.09
C MET A 155 -8.20 -2.77 7.61
N ILE A 156 -8.28 -1.78 6.72
CA ILE A 156 -8.94 -0.49 6.98
C ILE A 156 -10.25 -0.45 6.20
N LEU A 157 -11.36 -0.33 6.90
CA LEU A 157 -12.66 -0.10 6.27
C LEU A 157 -12.85 1.40 6.04
N ASN A 158 -12.92 1.79 4.78
CA ASN A 158 -12.94 3.20 4.35
C ASN A 158 -14.31 3.64 3.86
N LYS A 159 -14.53 4.94 3.78
CA LYS A 159 -15.80 5.59 3.39
C LYS A 159 -16.98 5.18 4.27
N VAL A 160 -16.72 4.98 5.56
CA VAL A 160 -17.73 4.54 6.55
C VAL A 160 -18.85 5.54 6.76
N ASP A 161 -18.65 6.78 6.38
CA ASP A 161 -19.67 7.84 6.29
C ASP A 161 -20.81 7.48 5.34
N LEU A 162 -20.59 6.58 4.38
CA LEU A 162 -21.58 6.10 3.43
C LEU A 162 -22.44 4.93 3.97
N LEU A 163 -22.08 4.33 5.10
CA LEU A 163 -22.84 3.21 5.68
C LEU A 163 -24.34 3.45 5.82
N PRO A 164 -24.83 4.66 6.22
CA PRO A 164 -26.27 4.91 6.32
C PRO A 164 -27.02 4.81 5.00
N TYR A 165 -26.32 4.84 3.87
CA TYR A 165 -26.89 4.83 2.52
C TYR A 165 -26.67 3.51 1.78
N LEU A 166 -26.02 2.54 2.41
CA LEU A 166 -25.61 1.27 1.81
C LEU A 166 -26.16 0.09 2.59
N ASN A 167 -26.40 -0.99 1.89
CA ASN A 167 -26.66 -2.28 2.50
C ASN A 167 -25.34 -3.01 2.68
N PHE A 168 -24.59 -2.70 3.76
CA PHE A 168 -23.28 -3.26 4.07
C PHE A 168 -23.23 -3.71 5.54
N ASP A 169 -22.91 -4.97 5.75
CA ASP A 169 -22.74 -5.56 7.07
C ASP A 169 -21.27 -5.56 7.49
N VAL A 170 -20.92 -4.63 8.39
CA VAL A 170 -19.54 -4.44 8.88
C VAL A 170 -19.04 -5.67 9.63
N GLU A 171 -19.87 -6.27 10.50
CA GLU A 171 -19.45 -7.43 11.32
C GLU A 171 -19.20 -8.65 10.44
N LYS A 172 -20.05 -8.85 9.45
CA LYS A 172 -19.91 -9.91 8.46
C LYS A 172 -18.65 -9.73 7.61
N CYS A 173 -18.36 -8.49 7.16
CA CYS A 173 -17.14 -8.16 6.43
C CYS A 173 -15.89 -8.49 7.26
N ILE A 174 -15.87 -8.09 8.54
CA ILE A 174 -14.75 -8.36 9.45
C ILE A 174 -14.61 -9.88 9.68
N ALA A 175 -15.72 -10.61 9.84
CA ALA A 175 -15.69 -12.06 10.00
C ALA A 175 -15.10 -12.75 8.77
N TYR A 176 -15.43 -12.30 7.56
CA TYR A 176 -14.86 -12.83 6.32
C TYR A 176 -13.36 -12.52 6.16
N ALA A 177 -12.93 -11.35 6.60
CA ALA A 177 -11.52 -10.95 6.52
C ALA A 177 -10.61 -11.71 7.52
N LYS A 178 -11.20 -12.36 8.53
CA LYS A 178 -10.49 -13.14 9.56
C LYS A 178 -10.44 -14.64 9.26
N GLN A 179 -11.06 -15.11 8.20
CA GLN A 179 -11.01 -16.51 7.75
C GLN A 179 -9.69 -16.83 7.05
#